data_3605c98ac6aa740a0dc3eb6eca7f99d9
#
_entry.id   3605c98ac6aa740a0dc3eb6eca7f99d9
#
_cell.length_a   1.000
_cell.length_b   1.000
_cell.length_c   1.000
_cell.angle_alpha   90.00
_cell.angle_beta   90.00
_cell.angle_gamma   90.00
#
_symmetry.space_group_name_H-M   'P 1'
#
loop_
_entity.id
_entity.type
_entity.pdbx_description
1 polymer ?
#
loop_
_entity_poly.entity_id
_entity_poly.type
_entity_poly.pdbx_seq_one_letter_code
_entity_poly.pdbx_strand_id
1 'polypeptide(L)'
;MRVTRRHFFFSFFFLFLFALIFSSCALEKAQTLSSQNSGGNNSQGTTTSEIVGNDITPLSLNNSSVTVPLEGGKEAILLVVSADPLSSVQSFQLTTPQNPKTLTKFLSADTEEDTEEDLHMLLRNLESEIPEGTPLAESQTKFLTRYLKIGDSRDFKVIKSFTSKDEYTVVTATLVYEHEDFEVFLDSRDLQRLSSSEIQEIFDNFAQVLPKEFEFFGEPSDIDKNSKFTVLLTQEVNKMGELYNALVTGWFFGIDLFASQVYPASNGMEIFYGMVPDPNGEVGPATHDLIMKENIIPSYLVHELQHLISFGQHVIKNKTMSEANWLNEDISHLIEDIHPPRTDSEEIYSENYMVETGLENPSRVSTFLADIDRVCFLGCSAGLQERGGGYLFLRYAYEMIEFGILENLEEFLQRLLDGKQIGLNNLKYALFGDESADQALSDLVGLFALTIYFAGSDELSDPLFSIKGINLRGASSDNRGTMLNGPAVISATQFPLTGILEGFSMAYVKVSGQDIANQGGELTLEVSDSKRFKAYLIQ
;
A
#
# COMPACT_ATOMS: atom_id res chain seq x y z
N MET A 1 19.04 51.26 -14.78
CA MET A 1 19.15 51.18 -13.33
C MET A 1 19.40 49.73 -12.97
N ARG A 2 20.61 49.39 -12.54
CA ARG A 2 21.06 48.00 -12.17
C ARG A 2 20.56 47.69 -10.77
N VAL A 3 19.87 46.55 -10.55
CA VAL A 3 19.75 45.91 -9.25
C VAL A 3 20.00 44.39 -9.43
N THR A 4 21.14 44.02 -9.08
CA THR A 4 21.83 42.87 -8.55
C THR A 4 21.03 41.62 -8.28
N ARG A 5 21.34 40.58 -9.08
CA ARG A 5 21.24 39.14 -8.73
C ARG A 5 22.32 38.82 -7.68
N ARG A 6 21.92 38.54 -6.46
CA ARG A 6 22.71 37.83 -5.45
C ARG A 6 21.76 37.40 -4.32
N HIS A 7 21.17 36.21 -4.37
CA HIS A 7 20.63 35.47 -3.20
C HIS A 7 20.06 34.07 -3.54
N PHE A 8 20.58 33.42 -4.60
CA PHE A 8 20.05 32.11 -4.99
C PHE A 8 21.05 30.94 -4.82
N PHE A 9 22.23 31.17 -4.27
CA PHE A 9 23.27 30.14 -4.19
C PHE A 9 23.55 29.62 -2.76
N PHE A 10 22.89 30.18 -1.75
CA PHE A 10 23.16 29.75 -0.35
C PHE A 10 22.10 28.78 0.20
N SER A 11 20.95 28.64 -0.46
CA SER A 11 19.86 27.76 0.00
C SER A 11 20.09 26.29 -0.37
N PHE A 12 20.75 26.03 -1.50
CA PHE A 12 20.96 24.67 -2.01
C PHE A 12 22.06 23.88 -1.26
N PHE A 13 23.01 24.55 -0.64
CA PHE A 13 24.10 23.89 0.09
C PHE A 13 23.70 23.50 1.53
N PHE A 14 22.69 24.14 2.09
CA PHE A 14 22.17 23.82 3.41
C PHE A 14 21.18 22.65 3.37
N LEU A 15 20.40 22.46 2.30
CA LEU A 15 19.51 21.31 2.13
C LEU A 15 20.28 19.98 1.97
N PHE A 16 21.42 19.98 1.28
CA PHE A 16 22.20 18.76 1.09
C PHE A 16 22.92 18.30 2.37
N LEU A 17 23.22 19.22 3.28
CA LEU A 17 23.85 18.88 4.58
C LEU A 17 22.80 18.39 5.58
N PHE A 18 21.53 18.81 5.46
CA PHE A 18 20.44 18.39 6.32
C PHE A 18 19.96 16.98 5.99
N ALA A 19 19.84 16.60 4.72
CA ALA A 19 19.43 15.24 4.32
C ALA A 19 20.44 14.16 4.78
N LEU A 20 21.73 14.46 4.77
CA LEU A 20 22.78 13.57 5.30
C LEU A 20 22.79 13.46 6.84
N ILE A 21 22.27 14.46 7.53
CA ILE A 21 22.22 14.47 9.00
C ILE A 21 21.01 13.70 9.52
N PHE A 22 19.89 13.66 8.78
CA PHE A 22 18.66 13.00 9.24
C PHE A 22 18.59 11.51 8.93
N SER A 23 19.20 11.01 7.84
CA SER A 23 19.39 9.55 7.67
C SER A 23 20.31 8.95 8.74
N SER A 24 21.23 9.75 9.29
CA SER A 24 22.03 9.35 10.44
C SER A 24 21.27 9.48 11.77
N CYS A 25 20.30 10.38 11.90
CA CYS A 25 19.64 10.69 13.16
C CYS A 25 18.59 9.64 13.59
N ALA A 26 17.86 9.02 12.64
CA ALA A 26 16.97 7.90 12.97
C ALA A 26 17.78 6.64 13.31
N LEU A 27 18.86 6.41 12.57
CA LEU A 27 19.81 5.33 12.87
C LEU A 27 20.66 5.64 14.11
N GLU A 28 21.05 6.90 14.34
CA GLU A 28 21.69 7.34 15.59
C GLU A 28 20.75 7.28 16.79
N LYS A 29 19.46 7.55 16.66
CA LYS A 29 18.49 7.30 17.74
C LYS A 29 18.38 5.82 18.05
N ALA A 30 18.30 4.94 17.05
CA ALA A 30 18.34 3.50 17.27
C ALA A 30 19.69 3.03 17.83
N GLN A 31 20.80 3.62 17.41
CA GLN A 31 22.16 3.34 17.94
C GLN A 31 22.44 4.00 19.29
N THR A 32 21.86 5.18 19.59
CA THR A 32 22.04 5.87 20.88
C THR A 32 21.21 5.19 21.97
N LEU A 33 20.09 4.56 21.63
CA LEU A 33 19.31 3.74 22.55
C LEU A 33 20.07 2.48 22.98
N SER A 34 20.92 1.91 22.11
CA SER A 34 21.76 0.74 22.44
C SER A 34 23.01 1.08 23.28
N SER A 35 23.48 2.33 23.27
CA SER A 35 24.73 2.73 23.95
C SER A 35 24.55 3.33 25.34
N GLN A 36 23.35 3.63 25.81
CA GLN A 36 23.12 4.23 27.13
C GLN A 36 23.03 3.24 28.30
N ASN A 37 23.04 1.94 28.05
CA ASN A 37 22.91 0.93 29.10
C ASN A 37 24.21 0.40 29.71
N SER A 38 25.37 1.03 29.44
CA SER A 38 26.64 0.62 30.03
C SER A 38 27.35 1.71 30.85
N GLY A 39 26.77 2.17 31.96
CA GLY A 39 27.53 3.07 32.85
C GLY A 39 26.65 3.75 33.92
N GLY A 40 26.82 3.34 35.13
CA GLY A 40 26.02 3.71 36.30
C GLY A 40 26.12 5.14 36.81
N ASN A 41 25.07 5.51 37.52
CA ASN A 41 24.88 6.47 38.61
C ASN A 41 24.80 7.99 38.35
N ASN A 42 23.57 8.46 38.74
CA ASN A 42 23.19 9.78 39.32
C ASN A 42 23.03 11.00 38.41
N SER A 43 21.78 11.41 38.12
CA SER A 43 21.00 12.45 38.81
C SER A 43 19.89 13.00 37.94
N GLN A 44 18.67 12.98 38.51
CA GLN A 44 17.48 13.82 38.33
C GLN A 44 17.14 14.43 36.98
N GLY A 45 16.01 13.95 36.45
CA GLY A 45 15.03 14.82 35.81
C GLY A 45 14.93 14.77 34.30
N THR A 46 14.41 13.71 33.74
CA THR A 46 13.46 13.69 32.61
C THR A 46 12.97 12.24 32.47
N THR A 47 11.68 12.05 32.48
CA THR A 47 11.05 10.73 32.32
C THR A 47 11.33 10.18 30.92
N THR A 48 12.42 9.46 30.79
CA THR A 48 12.62 8.50 29.71
C THR A 48 11.84 7.25 30.13
N SER A 49 10.82 6.90 29.35
CA SER A 49 10.18 5.59 29.44
C SER A 49 11.27 4.52 29.37
N GLU A 50 11.37 3.71 30.42
CA GLU A 50 12.29 2.58 30.48
C GLU A 50 11.95 1.64 29.31
N ILE A 51 12.93 1.46 28.40
CA ILE A 51 12.90 0.37 27.42
C ILE A 51 13.08 -0.90 28.22
N VAL A 52 11.98 -1.60 28.48
CA VAL A 52 12.03 -2.86 29.20
C VAL A 52 12.37 -3.96 28.20
N GLY A 53 13.64 -4.39 28.20
CA GLY A 53 13.95 -5.80 28.06
C GLY A 53 14.47 -6.34 26.75
N ASN A 54 14.41 -5.69 25.59
CA ASN A 54 15.00 -6.25 24.37
C ASN A 54 16.06 -5.31 23.78
N ASP A 55 17.31 -5.78 23.71
CA ASP A 55 18.38 -5.06 23.02
C ASP A 55 18.32 -5.38 21.51
N ILE A 56 18.10 -4.35 20.69
CA ILE A 56 18.18 -4.46 19.24
C ILE A 56 19.63 -4.20 18.82
N THR A 57 20.30 -5.21 18.26
CA THR A 57 21.67 -5.10 17.78
C THR A 57 21.72 -5.20 16.26
N PRO A 58 22.02 -4.12 15.51
CA PRO A 58 22.29 -4.20 14.08
C PRO A 58 23.54 -5.06 13.81
N LEU A 59 23.46 -5.95 12.83
CA LEU A 59 24.54 -6.85 12.45
C LEU A 59 25.25 -6.36 11.18
N SER A 60 26.55 -6.11 11.28
CA SER A 60 27.36 -5.68 10.14
C SER A 60 27.81 -6.88 9.30
N LEU A 61 27.27 -7.02 8.10
CA LEU A 61 27.55 -8.10 7.15
C LEU A 61 28.86 -7.84 6.39
N ASN A 62 29.99 -8.25 6.95
CA ASN A 62 31.30 -8.13 6.33
C ASN A 62 31.57 -9.32 5.39
N ASN A 63 31.82 -9.06 4.11
CA ASN A 63 32.00 -10.12 3.11
C ASN A 63 30.85 -11.14 3.08
N SER A 64 29.62 -10.65 3.22
CA SER A 64 28.39 -11.46 3.24
C SER A 64 28.25 -12.43 4.42
N SER A 65 28.97 -12.20 5.50
CA SER A 65 28.91 -13.04 6.70
C SER A 65 29.07 -12.22 7.99
N VAL A 66 28.43 -12.70 9.06
CA VAL A 66 28.59 -12.15 10.41
C VAL A 66 28.41 -13.24 11.47
N THR A 67 29.26 -13.21 12.50
CA THR A 67 29.02 -14.00 13.73
C THR A 67 27.95 -13.28 14.56
N VAL A 68 26.89 -14.00 14.91
CA VAL A 68 25.75 -13.47 15.68
C VAL A 68 26.10 -13.48 17.17
N PRO A 69 26.12 -12.33 17.86
CA PRO A 69 26.54 -12.21 19.26
C PRO A 69 25.41 -12.64 20.22
N LEU A 70 25.15 -13.95 20.32
CA LEU A 70 24.13 -14.50 21.21
C LEU A 70 24.59 -14.54 22.66
N GLU A 71 23.74 -14.08 23.57
CA GLU A 71 23.95 -14.31 25.00
C GLU A 71 23.65 -15.77 25.36
N GLY A 72 24.56 -16.40 26.09
CA GLY A 72 24.44 -17.82 26.42
C GLY A 72 23.17 -18.16 27.18
N GLY A 73 22.39 -19.11 26.62
CA GLY A 73 21.18 -19.64 27.24
C GLY A 73 19.90 -18.84 27.00
N LYS A 74 19.96 -17.66 26.38
CA LYS A 74 18.78 -16.88 26.03
C LYS A 74 18.20 -17.28 24.66
N GLU A 75 16.91 -17.08 24.50
CA GLU A 75 16.26 -17.06 23.20
C GLU A 75 16.47 -15.70 22.54
N ALA A 76 16.54 -15.66 21.22
CA ALA A 76 16.67 -14.44 20.44
C ALA A 76 15.90 -14.55 19.11
N ILE A 77 15.57 -13.42 18.54
CA ILE A 77 15.07 -13.34 17.16
C ILE A 77 16.18 -12.73 16.29
N LEU A 78 16.57 -13.46 15.26
CA LEU A 78 17.39 -12.96 14.19
C LEU A 78 16.46 -12.50 13.06
N LEU A 79 16.42 -11.21 12.83
CA LEU A 79 15.69 -10.60 11.73
C LEU A 79 16.64 -10.45 10.54
N VAL A 80 16.27 -11.05 9.41
CA VAL A 80 16.99 -10.96 8.13
C VAL A 80 16.09 -10.28 7.12
N VAL A 81 16.51 -9.18 6.55
CA VAL A 81 15.71 -8.36 5.64
C VAL A 81 16.39 -8.30 4.27
N SER A 82 15.68 -8.68 3.22
CA SER A 82 16.05 -8.37 1.85
C SER A 82 15.65 -6.93 1.54
N ALA A 83 16.63 -6.07 1.30
CA ALA A 83 16.40 -4.68 0.90
C ALA A 83 16.79 -4.48 -0.58
N ASP A 84 16.47 -5.44 -1.42
CA ASP A 84 16.83 -5.48 -2.84
C ASP A 84 15.78 -4.75 -3.69
N PRO A 85 16.12 -3.59 -4.29
CA PRO A 85 15.21 -2.88 -5.18
C PRO A 85 14.96 -3.57 -6.53
N LEU A 86 15.67 -4.66 -6.82
CA LEU A 86 15.57 -5.36 -8.11
C LEU A 86 14.61 -6.55 -8.07
N SER A 87 13.87 -6.77 -6.99
CA SER A 87 12.91 -7.87 -6.86
C SER A 87 13.52 -9.25 -7.16
N SER A 88 14.78 -9.46 -6.80
CA SER A 88 15.45 -10.72 -7.05
C SER A 88 15.43 -11.61 -5.82
N VAL A 89 15.29 -12.92 -6.05
CA VAL A 89 15.36 -13.92 -4.99
C VAL A 89 16.74 -13.89 -4.34
N GLN A 90 16.77 -13.74 -3.03
CA GLN A 90 17.95 -13.70 -2.19
C GLN A 90 17.97 -14.93 -1.26
N SER A 91 19.13 -15.31 -0.76
CA SER A 91 19.23 -16.42 0.19
C SER A 91 20.12 -16.07 1.37
N PHE A 92 19.77 -16.64 2.51
CA PHE A 92 20.60 -16.61 3.70
C PHE A 92 20.79 -18.00 4.28
N GLN A 93 21.85 -18.20 5.05
CA GLN A 93 22.14 -19.44 5.74
C GLN A 93 22.63 -19.19 7.16
N LEU A 94 22.11 -19.97 8.09
CA LEU A 94 22.60 -20.03 9.47
C LEU A 94 23.41 -21.30 9.66
N THR A 95 24.63 -21.14 10.16
CA THR A 95 25.56 -22.26 10.40
C THR A 95 26.12 -22.22 11.81
N THR A 96 26.58 -23.39 12.27
CA THR A 96 27.30 -23.55 13.53
C THR A 96 28.64 -24.25 13.28
N PRO A 97 29.63 -24.18 14.21
CA PRO A 97 30.93 -24.84 14.03
C PRO A 97 30.84 -26.35 13.77
N GLN A 98 29.81 -27.02 14.29
CA GLN A 98 29.60 -28.47 14.07
C GLN A 98 28.93 -28.76 12.72
N ASN A 99 28.28 -27.75 12.12
CA ASN A 99 27.58 -27.86 10.85
C ASN A 99 27.95 -26.71 9.91
N PRO A 100 29.24 -26.58 9.52
CA PRO A 100 29.68 -25.56 8.60
C PRO A 100 29.32 -25.97 7.17
N LYS A 101 28.36 -25.30 6.55
CA LYS A 101 28.09 -25.43 5.11
C LYS A 101 28.18 -24.04 4.51
N THR A 102 28.96 -23.91 3.44
CA THR A 102 29.02 -22.67 2.67
C THR A 102 27.80 -22.57 1.78
N LEU A 103 27.23 -21.38 1.71
CA LEU A 103 26.08 -21.05 0.86
C LEU A 103 26.42 -21.36 -0.60
N THR A 104 25.86 -22.40 -1.16
CA THR A 104 25.82 -22.59 -2.61
C THR A 104 24.67 -21.72 -3.13
N LYS A 105 24.99 -20.84 -4.09
CA LYS A 105 23.99 -20.02 -4.77
C LYS A 105 22.85 -20.91 -5.24
N PHE A 106 21.70 -20.86 -4.54
CA PHE A 106 20.52 -21.59 -4.98
C PHE A 106 20.01 -20.97 -6.26
N LEU A 107 19.89 -21.79 -7.31
CA LEU A 107 19.07 -21.47 -8.45
C LEU A 107 17.63 -21.43 -7.95
N SER A 108 16.89 -20.39 -8.34
CA SER A 108 15.47 -20.25 -8.09
C SER A 108 14.77 -21.60 -8.18
N ALA A 109 14.15 -22.04 -7.10
CA ALA A 109 13.05 -22.99 -7.26
C ALA A 109 11.98 -22.23 -8.04
N ASP A 110 11.50 -22.81 -9.14
CA ASP A 110 10.29 -22.34 -9.79
C ASP A 110 9.20 -22.35 -8.69
N THR A 111 8.88 -21.19 -8.16
CA THR A 111 7.66 -21.03 -7.40
C THR A 111 6.55 -21.24 -8.42
N GLU A 112 5.71 -22.25 -8.21
CA GLU A 112 4.40 -22.28 -8.87
C GLU A 112 3.76 -20.94 -8.55
N GLU A 113 3.64 -20.07 -9.55
CA GLU A 113 2.85 -18.86 -9.46
C GLU A 113 1.44 -19.30 -9.06
N ASP A 114 1.01 -18.93 -7.85
CA ASP A 114 -0.39 -18.98 -7.48
C ASP A 114 -1.11 -17.99 -8.39
N THR A 115 -1.71 -18.52 -9.46
CA THR A 115 -2.38 -17.77 -10.51
C THR A 115 -3.80 -17.38 -10.10
N GLU A 116 -4.00 -16.77 -8.95
CA GLU A 116 -5.09 -15.81 -8.81
C GLU A 116 -4.60 -14.50 -9.45
N GLU A 117 -4.77 -14.42 -10.76
CA GLU A 117 -4.57 -13.18 -11.51
C GLU A 117 -5.43 -12.11 -10.85
N ASP A 118 -4.78 -11.16 -10.20
CA ASP A 118 -5.47 -10.01 -9.63
C ASP A 118 -6.17 -9.26 -10.76
N LEU A 119 -7.48 -9.22 -10.71
CA LEU A 119 -8.33 -8.65 -11.78
C LEU A 119 -8.01 -7.18 -12.04
N HIS A 120 -7.64 -6.43 -11.00
CA HIS A 120 -7.20 -5.05 -11.14
C HIS A 120 -5.90 -4.96 -11.96
N MET A 121 -5.00 -5.95 -11.83
CA MET A 121 -3.77 -6.01 -12.65
C MET A 121 -4.07 -6.14 -14.14
N LEU A 122 -5.09 -6.90 -14.54
CA LEU A 122 -5.49 -7.00 -15.95
C LEU A 122 -5.85 -5.62 -16.50
N LEU A 123 -6.65 -4.86 -15.74
CA LEU A 123 -7.09 -3.53 -16.14
C LEU A 123 -5.92 -2.53 -16.20
N ARG A 124 -5.07 -2.52 -15.16
CA ARG A 124 -3.86 -1.66 -15.11
C ARG A 124 -2.88 -1.98 -16.24
N ASN A 125 -2.74 -3.25 -16.59
CA ASN A 125 -1.91 -3.66 -17.74
C ASN A 125 -2.46 -3.09 -19.06
N LEU A 126 -3.78 -3.11 -19.27
CA LEU A 126 -4.39 -2.50 -20.45
C LEU A 126 -4.18 -0.97 -20.49
N GLU A 127 -4.15 -0.30 -19.32
CA GLU A 127 -3.86 1.14 -19.24
C GLU A 127 -2.39 1.45 -19.58
N SER A 128 -1.47 0.62 -19.11
CA SER A 128 -0.04 0.78 -19.42
C SER A 128 0.29 0.65 -20.91
N GLU A 129 -0.58 0.00 -21.68
CA GLU A 129 -0.49 -0.13 -23.13
C GLU A 129 -1.01 1.09 -23.91
N ILE A 130 -1.59 2.10 -23.24
CA ILE A 130 -2.09 3.30 -23.91
C ILE A 130 -0.90 4.11 -24.46
N PRO A 131 -0.78 4.30 -25.79
CA PRO A 131 0.36 5.02 -26.34
C PRO A 131 0.38 6.49 -25.92
N GLU A 132 1.57 7.01 -25.67
CA GLU A 132 1.77 8.44 -25.45
C GLU A 132 1.22 9.25 -26.64
N GLY A 133 0.51 10.35 -26.32
CA GLY A 133 -0.10 11.19 -27.35
C GLY A 133 -1.41 10.67 -27.93
N THR A 134 -1.99 9.59 -27.36
CA THR A 134 -3.34 9.16 -27.69
C THR A 134 -4.33 10.33 -27.55
N PRO A 135 -5.19 10.60 -28.57
CA PRO A 135 -6.10 11.74 -28.50
C PRO A 135 -7.08 11.62 -27.34
N LEU A 136 -7.11 12.65 -26.50
CA LEU A 136 -8.12 12.81 -25.46
C LEU A 136 -9.52 12.97 -26.07
N ALA A 137 -10.55 12.65 -25.31
CA ALA A 137 -11.90 12.99 -25.69
C ALA A 137 -12.00 14.50 -25.84
N GLU A 138 -12.26 14.96 -27.07
CA GLU A 138 -12.59 16.37 -27.27
C GLU A 138 -13.98 16.63 -26.70
N SER A 139 -14.09 17.64 -25.86
CA SER A 139 -15.37 18.16 -25.45
C SER A 139 -16.24 18.41 -26.68
N GLN A 140 -17.10 17.47 -27.04
CA GLN A 140 -18.13 17.64 -28.06
C GLN A 140 -19.20 18.65 -27.63
N THR A 141 -18.95 19.39 -26.56
CA THR A 141 -19.80 20.30 -25.84
C THR A 141 -20.12 21.62 -26.57
N LYS A 142 -20.03 21.63 -27.88
CA LYS A 142 -20.75 22.70 -28.62
C LYS A 142 -22.25 22.46 -28.74
N PHE A 143 -22.75 21.27 -28.39
CA PHE A 143 -24.16 20.95 -28.47
C PHE A 143 -24.59 20.07 -27.30
N LEU A 144 -25.37 20.65 -26.40
CA LEU A 144 -26.13 20.01 -25.33
C LEU A 144 -25.40 19.77 -23.99
N THR A 145 -24.89 20.80 -23.35
CA THR A 145 -25.03 20.88 -21.89
C THR A 145 -26.49 21.08 -21.53
N ARG A 146 -27.30 20.07 -21.76
CA ARG A 146 -28.55 19.97 -21.04
C ARG A 146 -28.16 19.63 -19.61
N TYR A 147 -28.29 20.57 -18.70
CA TYR A 147 -28.18 20.29 -17.27
C TYR A 147 -29.18 19.19 -16.95
N LEU A 148 -28.67 17.99 -16.72
CA LEU A 148 -29.48 16.89 -16.26
C LEU A 148 -29.99 17.23 -14.86
N LYS A 149 -31.19 16.76 -14.55
CA LYS A 149 -31.78 16.88 -13.22
C LYS A 149 -31.91 15.49 -12.62
N ILE A 150 -31.93 15.41 -11.31
CA ILE A 150 -32.25 14.17 -10.62
C ILE A 150 -33.51 13.56 -11.23
N GLY A 151 -33.43 12.31 -11.67
CA GLY A 151 -34.44 11.58 -12.41
C GLY A 151 -34.28 11.54 -13.94
N ASP A 152 -33.44 12.39 -14.54
CA ASP A 152 -33.08 12.29 -15.95
C ASP A 152 -32.17 11.08 -16.18
N SER A 153 -32.21 10.49 -17.37
CA SER A 153 -31.40 9.31 -17.70
C SER A 153 -30.42 9.59 -18.84
N ARG A 154 -29.32 8.85 -18.83
CA ARG A 154 -28.23 8.89 -19.82
C ARG A 154 -27.74 7.48 -20.12
N ASP A 155 -27.24 7.25 -21.33
CA ASP A 155 -26.61 6.00 -21.73
C ASP A 155 -25.10 6.06 -21.47
N PHE A 156 -24.56 4.98 -20.89
CA PHE A 156 -23.15 4.77 -20.63
C PHE A 156 -22.66 3.47 -21.26
N LYS A 157 -21.41 3.41 -21.62
CA LYS A 157 -20.74 2.21 -22.07
C LYS A 157 -19.97 1.60 -20.90
N VAL A 158 -20.16 0.31 -20.70
CA VAL A 158 -19.47 -0.46 -19.66
C VAL A 158 -18.74 -1.63 -20.32
N ILE A 159 -17.45 -1.79 -20.09
CA ILE A 159 -16.65 -2.90 -20.65
C ILE A 159 -17.22 -4.26 -20.21
N LYS A 160 -17.07 -5.28 -21.06
CA LYS A 160 -17.58 -6.65 -20.79
C LYS A 160 -16.55 -7.58 -20.15
N SER A 161 -15.28 -7.19 -20.16
CA SER A 161 -14.21 -7.95 -19.56
C SER A 161 -12.99 -7.05 -19.31
N PHE A 162 -12.10 -7.46 -18.42
CA PHE A 162 -10.83 -6.78 -18.17
C PHE A 162 -9.71 -7.17 -19.16
N THR A 163 -10.06 -7.90 -20.22
CA THR A 163 -9.12 -8.31 -21.26
C THR A 163 -9.38 -7.64 -22.62
N SER A 164 -10.37 -6.73 -22.71
CA SER A 164 -10.73 -6.05 -23.94
C SER A 164 -11.04 -4.57 -23.72
N LYS A 165 -10.44 -3.72 -24.55
CA LYS A 165 -10.69 -2.25 -24.62
C LYS A 165 -11.85 -1.89 -25.56
N ASP A 166 -12.36 -2.85 -26.33
CA ASP A 166 -13.28 -2.60 -27.45
C ASP A 166 -14.70 -3.14 -27.19
N GLU A 167 -14.83 -4.15 -26.33
CA GLU A 167 -16.10 -4.80 -26.05
C GLU A 167 -16.82 -4.14 -24.90
N TYR A 168 -18.04 -3.66 -25.14
CA TYR A 168 -18.86 -2.99 -24.13
C TYR A 168 -20.34 -3.36 -24.25
N THR A 169 -21.08 -3.12 -23.17
CA THR A 169 -22.55 -3.03 -23.16
C THR A 169 -22.98 -1.60 -22.98
N VAL A 170 -24.19 -1.26 -23.43
CA VAL A 170 -24.79 0.06 -23.16
C VAL A 170 -25.75 -0.07 -21.99
N VAL A 171 -25.56 0.76 -20.99
CA VAL A 171 -26.37 0.84 -19.79
C VAL A 171 -27.08 2.19 -19.76
N THR A 172 -28.43 2.18 -19.68
CA THR A 172 -29.18 3.40 -19.39
C THR A 172 -29.23 3.58 -17.88
N ALA A 173 -28.69 4.67 -17.36
CA ALA A 173 -28.67 4.98 -15.94
C ALA A 173 -29.36 6.31 -15.63
N THR A 174 -29.93 6.42 -14.44
CA THR A 174 -30.69 7.56 -13.96
C THR A 174 -29.85 8.36 -12.99
N LEU A 175 -29.79 9.69 -13.14
CA LEU A 175 -29.15 10.60 -12.20
C LEU A 175 -29.91 10.56 -10.87
N VAL A 176 -29.23 10.09 -9.81
CA VAL A 176 -29.83 9.87 -8.48
C VAL A 176 -29.29 10.79 -7.40
N TYR A 177 -28.09 11.35 -7.62
CA TYR A 177 -27.45 12.29 -6.69
C TYR A 177 -26.57 13.28 -7.48
N GLU A 178 -26.46 14.53 -7.00
CA GLU A 178 -25.66 15.58 -7.62
C GLU A 178 -24.95 16.40 -6.53
N HIS A 179 -23.64 16.56 -6.67
CA HIS A 179 -22.77 17.43 -5.90
C HIS A 179 -22.13 18.48 -6.80
N GLU A 180 -21.43 19.46 -6.24
CA GLU A 180 -20.65 20.43 -7.02
C GLU A 180 -19.49 19.79 -7.78
N ASP A 181 -18.86 18.74 -7.24
CA ASP A 181 -17.70 18.06 -7.80
C ASP A 181 -18.03 16.76 -8.55
N PHE A 182 -19.20 16.17 -8.34
CA PHE A 182 -19.56 14.90 -8.96
C PHE A 182 -21.06 14.68 -9.15
N GLU A 183 -21.36 13.72 -10.00
CA GLU A 183 -22.74 13.22 -10.22
C GLU A 183 -22.78 11.70 -10.13
N VAL A 184 -23.89 11.17 -9.60
CA VAL A 184 -24.09 9.72 -9.42
C VAL A 184 -25.24 9.24 -10.27
N PHE A 185 -24.92 8.28 -11.13
CA PHE A 185 -25.91 7.57 -11.92
C PHE A 185 -26.09 6.15 -11.39
N LEU A 186 -27.34 5.74 -11.28
CA LEU A 186 -27.69 4.36 -10.94
C LEU A 186 -28.36 3.71 -12.15
N ASP A 187 -27.87 2.53 -12.52
CA ASP A 187 -28.46 1.72 -13.59
C ASP A 187 -29.98 1.63 -13.42
N SER A 188 -30.71 1.94 -14.46
CA SER A 188 -32.18 2.01 -14.39
C SER A 188 -32.83 0.64 -14.05
N ARG A 189 -32.07 -0.45 -14.21
CA ARG A 189 -32.47 -1.80 -13.79
C ARG A 189 -32.32 -2.03 -12.28
N ASP A 190 -31.49 -1.22 -11.61
CA ASP A 190 -31.08 -1.39 -10.22
C ASP A 190 -31.65 -0.35 -9.26
N LEU A 191 -32.61 0.49 -9.72
CA LEU A 191 -33.20 1.59 -8.92
C LEU A 191 -33.88 1.14 -7.62
N GLN A 192 -34.13 -0.16 -7.44
CA GLN A 192 -34.73 -0.70 -6.22
C GLN A 192 -33.67 -1.22 -5.21
N ARG A 193 -32.38 -1.25 -5.58
CA ARG A 193 -31.33 -1.83 -4.75
C ARG A 193 -30.80 -0.86 -3.69
N LEU A 194 -30.98 0.43 -3.92
CA LEU A 194 -30.65 1.51 -2.99
C LEU A 194 -31.84 2.46 -2.87
N SER A 195 -32.27 2.76 -1.66
CA SER A 195 -33.25 3.80 -1.41
C SER A 195 -32.65 5.20 -1.57
N SER A 196 -33.50 6.21 -1.78
CA SER A 196 -33.02 7.60 -1.88
C SER A 196 -32.33 8.09 -0.59
N SER A 197 -32.70 7.56 0.58
CA SER A 197 -32.07 7.90 1.85
C SER A 197 -30.67 7.29 1.97
N GLU A 198 -30.48 6.05 1.53
CA GLU A 198 -29.16 5.39 1.51
C GLU A 198 -28.22 6.06 0.51
N ILE A 199 -28.73 6.40 -0.68
CA ILE A 199 -27.96 7.16 -1.67
C ILE A 199 -27.52 8.50 -1.09
N GLN A 200 -28.44 9.25 -0.45
CA GLN A 200 -28.11 10.52 0.16
C GLN A 200 -27.04 10.38 1.25
N GLU A 201 -27.17 9.41 2.15
CA GLU A 201 -26.22 9.16 3.24
C GLU A 201 -24.84 8.78 2.75
N ILE A 202 -24.74 7.82 1.83
CA ILE A 202 -23.47 7.35 1.26
C ILE A 202 -22.73 8.50 0.58
N PHE A 203 -23.41 9.26 -0.27
CA PHE A 203 -22.74 10.28 -1.08
C PHE A 203 -22.56 11.61 -0.35
N ASP A 204 -23.34 11.92 0.70
CA ASP A 204 -23.06 13.02 1.60
C ASP A 204 -21.79 12.74 2.44
N ASN A 205 -21.58 11.49 2.89
CA ASN A 205 -20.36 11.07 3.57
C ASN A 205 -19.14 11.12 2.62
N PHE A 206 -19.30 10.64 1.40
CA PHE A 206 -18.25 10.72 0.38
C PHE A 206 -17.87 12.17 0.05
N ALA A 207 -18.84 13.06 -0.12
CA ALA A 207 -18.58 14.48 -0.35
C ALA A 207 -17.77 15.15 0.76
N GLN A 208 -17.89 14.69 2.01
CA GLN A 208 -17.15 15.27 3.14
C GLN A 208 -15.64 14.97 3.10
N VAL A 209 -15.20 13.90 2.44
CA VAL A 209 -13.78 13.54 2.35
C VAL A 209 -13.09 14.16 1.13
N LEU A 210 -13.82 14.56 0.09
CA LEU A 210 -13.26 15.11 -1.15
C LEU A 210 -12.29 16.29 -0.95
N PRO A 211 -12.59 17.29 -0.10
CA PRO A 211 -11.66 18.41 0.07
C PRO A 211 -10.29 17.95 0.56
N LYS A 212 -10.24 16.88 1.36
CA LYS A 212 -9.01 16.33 1.88
C LYS A 212 -8.26 15.49 0.85
N GLU A 213 -8.98 14.72 0.05
CA GLU A 213 -8.39 13.99 -1.07
C GLU A 213 -7.81 14.95 -2.12
N PHE A 214 -8.51 16.03 -2.43
CA PHE A 214 -8.02 17.03 -3.37
C PHE A 214 -6.81 17.83 -2.82
N GLU A 215 -6.79 18.09 -1.51
CA GLU A 215 -5.61 18.68 -0.85
C GLU A 215 -4.39 17.76 -0.97
N PHE A 216 -4.56 16.45 -0.82
CA PHE A 216 -3.47 15.49 -0.85
C PHE A 216 -3.03 15.09 -2.26
N PHE A 217 -3.98 14.84 -3.15
CA PHE A 217 -3.70 14.22 -4.45
C PHE A 217 -3.93 15.17 -5.63
N GLY A 218 -4.50 16.32 -5.39
CA GLY A 218 -4.95 17.23 -6.45
C GLY A 218 -6.35 16.88 -6.97
N GLU A 219 -6.88 17.74 -7.82
CA GLU A 219 -8.19 17.55 -8.43
C GLU A 219 -8.13 16.55 -9.59
N PRO A 220 -9.24 15.84 -9.88
CA PRO A 220 -9.39 15.09 -11.12
C PRO A 220 -9.14 15.95 -12.37
N SER A 221 -8.87 15.32 -13.51
CA SER A 221 -8.93 16.01 -14.79
C SER A 221 -10.36 16.48 -15.08
N ASP A 222 -10.53 17.39 -16.04
CA ASP A 222 -11.84 17.86 -16.51
C ASP A 222 -11.82 17.96 -18.04
N ILE A 223 -11.79 16.78 -18.70
CA ILE A 223 -11.65 16.69 -20.15
C ILE A 223 -12.94 17.07 -20.88
N ASP A 224 -14.11 16.77 -20.29
CA ASP A 224 -15.40 17.12 -20.86
C ASP A 224 -15.92 18.50 -20.45
N LYS A 225 -15.20 19.20 -19.57
CA LYS A 225 -15.43 20.58 -19.11
C LYS A 225 -16.77 20.80 -18.42
N ASN A 226 -17.18 19.82 -17.65
CA ASN A 226 -18.37 19.90 -16.81
C ASN A 226 -18.04 20.19 -15.34
N SER A 227 -16.76 20.19 -14.95
CA SER A 227 -16.24 20.36 -13.59
C SER A 227 -16.70 19.28 -12.62
N LYS A 228 -17.05 18.10 -13.11
CA LYS A 228 -17.54 17.00 -12.30
C LYS A 228 -16.99 15.67 -12.81
N PHE A 229 -16.74 14.76 -11.89
CA PHE A 229 -16.57 13.37 -12.26
C PHE A 229 -17.89 12.61 -12.06
N THR A 230 -18.01 11.45 -12.69
CA THR A 230 -19.21 10.62 -12.66
C THR A 230 -18.95 9.32 -11.90
N VAL A 231 -19.88 8.95 -11.02
CA VAL A 231 -19.95 7.64 -10.40
C VAL A 231 -21.09 6.87 -11.06
N LEU A 232 -20.82 5.73 -11.69
CA LEU A 232 -21.84 4.85 -12.26
C LEU A 232 -21.98 3.58 -11.43
N LEU A 233 -23.09 3.46 -10.71
CA LEU A 233 -23.46 2.24 -10.01
C LEU A 233 -24.26 1.32 -10.95
N THR A 234 -23.79 0.10 -11.20
CA THR A 234 -24.43 -0.81 -12.15
C THR A 234 -24.17 -2.28 -11.85
N GLN A 235 -25.16 -3.11 -12.05
CA GLN A 235 -25.05 -4.57 -11.98
C GLN A 235 -24.03 -5.17 -12.97
N GLU A 236 -23.57 -4.43 -13.96
CA GLU A 236 -22.50 -4.92 -14.86
C GLU A 236 -21.19 -5.13 -14.10
N VAL A 237 -20.96 -4.36 -13.03
CA VAL A 237 -19.81 -4.58 -12.11
C VAL A 237 -19.99 -5.91 -11.36
N ASN A 238 -21.19 -6.18 -10.83
CA ASN A 238 -21.45 -7.46 -10.15
C ASN A 238 -21.24 -8.67 -11.09
N LYS A 239 -21.63 -8.55 -12.37
CA LYS A 239 -21.44 -9.61 -13.38
C LYS A 239 -19.97 -9.89 -13.70
N MET A 240 -19.08 -8.89 -13.57
CA MET A 240 -17.64 -9.12 -13.66
C MET A 240 -17.20 -10.10 -12.58
N GLY A 241 -17.71 -9.96 -11.35
CA GLY A 241 -17.43 -10.90 -10.28
C GLY A 241 -17.83 -12.34 -10.61
N GLU A 242 -18.98 -12.55 -11.26
CA GLU A 242 -19.38 -13.87 -11.74
C GLU A 242 -18.45 -14.38 -12.85
N LEU A 243 -18.08 -13.51 -13.80
CA LEU A 243 -17.21 -13.87 -14.93
C LEU A 243 -15.85 -14.36 -14.46
N TYR A 244 -15.27 -13.73 -13.43
CA TYR A 244 -13.94 -14.02 -12.93
C TYR A 244 -13.92 -14.86 -11.65
N ASN A 245 -15.09 -15.29 -11.18
CA ASN A 245 -15.25 -16.03 -9.91
C ASN A 245 -14.61 -15.31 -8.71
N ALA A 246 -14.80 -14.00 -8.64
CA ALA A 246 -14.26 -13.11 -7.61
C ALA A 246 -15.30 -12.06 -7.20
N LEU A 247 -15.06 -11.32 -6.14
CA LEU A 247 -15.87 -10.13 -5.83
C LEU A 247 -15.19 -8.90 -6.45
N VAL A 248 -15.81 -8.30 -7.46
CA VAL A 248 -15.39 -7.03 -8.06
C VAL A 248 -16.28 -5.93 -7.50
N THR A 249 -15.68 -5.01 -6.74
CA THR A 249 -16.43 -3.93 -6.06
C THR A 249 -16.58 -2.68 -6.91
N GLY A 250 -15.57 -2.36 -7.71
CA GLY A 250 -15.54 -1.22 -8.61
C GLY A 250 -14.32 -1.25 -9.53
N TRP A 251 -14.23 -0.28 -10.41
CA TRP A 251 -13.01 0.05 -11.16
C TRP A 251 -13.07 1.45 -11.76
N PHE A 252 -11.91 2.07 -11.87
CA PHE A 252 -11.63 3.14 -12.82
C PHE A 252 -10.92 2.56 -14.04
N PHE A 253 -11.18 3.10 -15.23
CA PHE A 253 -10.48 2.69 -16.44
C PHE A 253 -10.08 3.92 -17.28
N GLY A 254 -8.80 4.20 -17.37
CA GLY A 254 -8.26 5.39 -18.02
C GLY A 254 -8.64 5.58 -19.48
N ILE A 255 -9.11 4.52 -20.20
CA ILE A 255 -9.60 4.69 -21.59
C ILE A 255 -10.79 5.65 -21.69
N ASP A 256 -11.57 5.81 -20.63
CA ASP A 256 -12.71 6.71 -20.60
C ASP A 256 -12.34 8.19 -20.79
N LEU A 257 -11.08 8.53 -20.58
CA LEU A 257 -10.58 9.89 -20.81
C LEU A 257 -10.17 10.15 -22.28
N PHE A 258 -10.20 9.13 -23.14
CA PHE A 258 -9.77 9.25 -24.54
C PHE A 258 -10.92 9.25 -25.52
N ALA A 259 -10.61 9.65 -26.74
CA ALA A 259 -11.59 9.74 -27.81
C ALA A 259 -12.22 8.38 -28.15
N SER A 260 -13.56 8.30 -28.23
CA SER A 260 -14.29 7.08 -28.55
C SER A 260 -14.01 6.54 -29.97
N GLN A 261 -13.37 7.34 -30.83
CA GLN A 261 -12.85 6.92 -32.14
C GLN A 261 -11.61 6.04 -32.00
N VAL A 262 -10.86 6.17 -30.89
CA VAL A 262 -9.69 5.35 -30.58
C VAL A 262 -10.11 4.15 -29.74
N TYR A 263 -10.89 4.39 -28.68
CA TYR A 263 -11.41 3.36 -27.80
C TYR A 263 -12.94 3.34 -27.85
N PRO A 264 -13.54 2.40 -28.59
CA PRO A 264 -15.00 2.34 -28.75
C PRO A 264 -15.79 2.26 -27.44
N ALA A 265 -15.21 1.66 -26.40
CA ALA A 265 -15.80 1.54 -25.08
C ALA A 265 -15.74 2.82 -24.24
N SER A 266 -14.94 3.82 -24.63
CA SER A 266 -14.79 5.09 -23.90
C SER A 266 -16.12 5.87 -23.81
N ASN A 267 -16.37 6.45 -22.64
CA ASN A 267 -17.45 7.41 -22.39
C ASN A 267 -17.04 8.86 -22.67
N GLY A 268 -15.75 9.14 -22.80
CA GLY A 268 -15.20 10.47 -23.09
C GLY A 268 -15.35 11.44 -21.91
N MET A 269 -15.18 10.97 -20.67
CA MET A 269 -15.40 11.73 -19.45
C MET A 269 -14.65 11.10 -18.25
N GLU A 270 -14.57 11.85 -17.17
CA GLU A 270 -14.12 11.38 -15.86
C GLU A 270 -15.19 10.49 -15.24
N ILE A 271 -14.98 9.18 -15.22
CA ILE A 271 -15.96 8.20 -14.73
C ILE A 271 -15.26 7.02 -14.06
N PHE A 272 -15.84 6.54 -12.96
CA PHE A 272 -15.55 5.23 -12.42
C PHE A 272 -16.84 4.46 -12.09
N TYR A 273 -16.71 3.16 -11.94
CA TYR A 273 -17.83 2.22 -11.86
C TYR A 273 -17.84 1.53 -10.52
N GLY A 274 -19.04 1.33 -9.98
CA GLY A 274 -19.24 0.62 -8.73
C GLY A 274 -20.33 -0.42 -8.82
N MET A 275 -20.18 -1.49 -8.04
CA MET A 275 -21.19 -2.51 -7.90
C MET A 275 -22.43 -1.99 -7.16
N VAL A 276 -23.53 -2.70 -7.31
CA VAL A 276 -24.77 -2.45 -6.57
C VAL A 276 -24.99 -3.54 -5.51
N PRO A 277 -25.71 -3.25 -4.40
CA PRO A 277 -26.11 -4.28 -3.44
C PRO A 277 -26.86 -5.45 -4.09
N ASP A 278 -26.42 -6.68 -3.79
CA ASP A 278 -27.02 -7.90 -4.32
C ASP A 278 -27.10 -9.02 -3.26
N PRO A 279 -27.91 -8.83 -2.20
CA PRO A 279 -27.93 -9.77 -1.08
C PRO A 279 -28.45 -11.18 -1.45
N ASN A 280 -29.12 -11.30 -2.58
CA ASN A 280 -29.67 -12.58 -3.05
C ASN A 280 -28.81 -13.26 -4.12
N GLY A 281 -27.72 -12.61 -4.61
CA GLY A 281 -26.92 -13.13 -5.71
C GLY A 281 -27.68 -13.23 -7.03
N GLU A 282 -28.46 -12.20 -7.36
CA GLU A 282 -29.31 -12.18 -8.58
C GLU A 282 -28.53 -11.78 -9.83
N VAL A 283 -27.44 -11.04 -9.65
CA VAL A 283 -26.66 -10.45 -10.75
C VAL A 283 -25.15 -10.65 -10.61
N GLY A 284 -24.71 -11.33 -9.55
CA GLY A 284 -23.30 -11.63 -9.28
C GLY A 284 -23.13 -12.37 -7.96
N PRO A 285 -21.94 -12.43 -7.38
CA PRO A 285 -21.74 -12.97 -6.05
C PRO A 285 -22.62 -12.26 -5.02
N ALA A 286 -23.28 -13.03 -4.15
CA ALA A 286 -24.13 -12.47 -3.10
C ALA A 286 -23.32 -11.62 -2.13
N THR A 287 -23.86 -10.47 -1.72
CA THR A 287 -23.22 -9.53 -0.79
C THR A 287 -24.10 -9.28 0.42
N HIS A 288 -23.49 -9.09 1.58
CA HIS A 288 -24.21 -8.71 2.79
C HIS A 288 -24.71 -7.25 2.67
N ASP A 289 -26.02 -7.04 2.77
CA ASP A 289 -26.65 -5.75 2.43
C ASP A 289 -26.11 -4.57 3.27
N LEU A 290 -26.02 -4.74 4.60
CA LEU A 290 -25.53 -3.71 5.52
C LEU A 290 -24.05 -3.39 5.26
N ILE A 291 -23.20 -4.42 5.19
CA ILE A 291 -21.76 -4.28 4.94
C ILE A 291 -21.52 -3.61 3.59
N MET A 292 -22.31 -3.97 2.60
CA MET A 292 -22.25 -3.37 1.27
C MET A 292 -22.45 -1.85 1.33
N LYS A 293 -23.47 -1.40 2.04
CA LYS A 293 -23.90 0.01 2.07
C LYS A 293 -23.04 0.86 3.02
N GLU A 294 -22.65 0.31 4.16
CA GLU A 294 -21.94 1.07 5.20
C GLU A 294 -20.41 0.98 5.09
N ASN A 295 -19.90 0.00 4.34
CA ASN A 295 -18.47 -0.23 4.26
C ASN A 295 -17.93 -0.38 2.83
N ILE A 296 -18.41 -1.36 2.04
CA ILE A 296 -17.82 -1.67 0.74
C ILE A 296 -18.00 -0.52 -0.25
N ILE A 297 -19.22 0.02 -0.40
CA ILE A 297 -19.47 1.15 -1.31
C ILE A 297 -18.63 2.37 -0.88
N PRO A 298 -18.66 2.82 0.38
CA PRO A 298 -17.79 3.92 0.81
C PRO A 298 -16.31 3.69 0.55
N SER A 299 -15.81 2.47 0.75
CA SER A 299 -14.40 2.13 0.56
C SER A 299 -13.97 2.25 -0.91
N TYR A 300 -14.70 1.62 -1.84
CA TYR A 300 -14.33 1.71 -3.25
C TYR A 300 -14.50 3.12 -3.84
N LEU A 301 -15.38 3.96 -3.31
CA LEU A 301 -15.54 5.32 -3.81
C LEU A 301 -14.23 6.12 -3.71
N VAL A 302 -13.56 6.09 -2.57
CA VAL A 302 -12.26 6.76 -2.40
C VAL A 302 -11.14 6.05 -3.16
N HIS A 303 -11.18 4.73 -3.21
CA HIS A 303 -10.21 3.91 -3.94
C HIS A 303 -10.21 4.24 -5.44
N GLU A 304 -11.37 4.20 -6.09
CA GLU A 304 -11.49 4.44 -7.52
C GLU A 304 -11.29 5.92 -7.87
N LEU A 305 -11.66 6.83 -6.97
CA LEU A 305 -11.35 8.26 -7.13
C LEU A 305 -9.84 8.50 -7.13
N GLN A 306 -9.09 7.84 -6.24
CA GLN A 306 -7.64 7.94 -6.21
C GLN A 306 -7.03 7.50 -7.56
N HIS A 307 -7.48 6.39 -8.14
CA HIS A 307 -7.03 5.94 -9.46
C HIS A 307 -7.34 6.97 -10.56
N LEU A 308 -8.54 7.55 -10.54
CA LEU A 308 -8.95 8.58 -11.48
C LEU A 308 -8.05 9.83 -11.37
N ILE A 309 -7.77 10.29 -10.14
CA ILE A 309 -6.87 11.41 -9.89
C ILE A 309 -5.44 11.06 -10.34
N SER A 310 -4.93 9.90 -9.93
CA SER A 310 -3.58 9.44 -10.28
C SER A 310 -3.37 9.40 -11.80
N PHE A 311 -4.29 8.79 -12.53
CA PHE A 311 -4.21 8.75 -13.99
C PHE A 311 -4.30 10.15 -14.60
N GLY A 312 -5.19 11.01 -14.10
CA GLY A 312 -5.30 12.41 -14.50
C GLY A 312 -4.01 13.19 -14.30
N GLN A 313 -3.35 13.03 -13.15
CA GLN A 313 -2.10 13.73 -12.84
C GLN A 313 -0.93 13.19 -13.66
N HIS A 314 -0.72 11.89 -13.71
CA HIS A 314 0.40 11.28 -14.45
C HIS A 314 0.23 11.39 -15.96
N VAL A 315 -0.87 10.84 -16.50
CA VAL A 315 -1.03 10.67 -17.95
C VAL A 315 -1.53 11.94 -18.64
N ILE A 316 -2.54 12.58 -18.07
CA ILE A 316 -3.18 13.72 -18.74
C ILE A 316 -2.39 15.02 -18.52
N LYS A 317 -2.04 15.35 -17.28
CA LYS A 317 -1.37 16.59 -16.92
C LYS A 317 0.14 16.54 -17.19
N ASN A 318 0.83 15.52 -16.67
CA ASN A 318 2.29 15.41 -16.77
C ASN A 318 2.75 14.71 -18.04
N LYS A 319 1.88 14.04 -18.78
CA LYS A 319 2.16 13.29 -20.01
C LYS A 319 3.25 12.25 -19.81
N THR A 320 3.16 11.54 -18.71
CA THR A 320 3.98 10.39 -18.37
C THR A 320 3.18 9.10 -18.54
N MET A 321 3.78 7.97 -18.25
CA MET A 321 3.05 6.70 -18.10
C MET A 321 2.18 6.75 -16.83
N SER A 322 1.14 5.90 -16.77
CA SER A 322 0.41 5.65 -15.53
C SER A 322 1.37 5.16 -14.44
N GLU A 323 0.99 5.37 -13.18
CA GLU A 323 1.76 4.86 -12.04
C GLU A 323 1.92 3.34 -12.12
N ALA A 324 3.02 2.81 -11.56
CA ALA A 324 3.23 1.37 -11.45
C ALA A 324 2.09 0.75 -10.63
N ASN A 325 1.55 -0.37 -11.12
CA ASN A 325 0.33 -0.98 -10.60
C ASN A 325 0.38 -1.20 -9.08
N TRP A 326 1.47 -1.77 -8.57
CA TRP A 326 1.65 -2.04 -7.16
C TRP A 326 1.56 -0.77 -6.30
N LEU A 327 2.22 0.33 -6.72
CA LEU A 327 2.21 1.57 -5.95
C LEU A 327 0.86 2.29 -6.06
N ASN A 328 0.22 2.24 -7.22
CA ASN A 328 -1.10 2.81 -7.43
C ASN A 328 -2.15 2.14 -6.53
N GLU A 329 -2.12 0.81 -6.40
CA GLU A 329 -3.00 0.07 -5.50
C GLU A 329 -2.70 0.36 -4.02
N ASP A 330 -1.42 0.40 -3.64
CA ASP A 330 -1.02 0.69 -2.26
C ASP A 330 -1.46 2.09 -1.81
N ILE A 331 -1.41 3.09 -2.70
CA ILE A 331 -1.90 4.45 -2.42
C ILE A 331 -3.43 4.42 -2.24
N SER A 332 -4.17 3.69 -3.08
CA SER A 332 -5.61 3.56 -2.94
C SER A 332 -6.00 2.89 -1.61
N HIS A 333 -5.26 1.86 -1.20
CA HIS A 333 -5.48 1.22 0.11
C HIS A 333 -5.10 2.12 1.29
N LEU A 334 -4.09 2.99 1.13
CA LEU A 334 -3.75 3.97 2.15
C LEU A 334 -4.90 4.98 2.35
N ILE A 335 -5.50 5.50 1.27
CA ILE A 335 -6.59 6.48 1.38
C ILE A 335 -7.86 5.87 2.02
N GLU A 336 -8.18 4.61 1.71
CA GLU A 336 -9.26 3.87 2.37
C GLU A 336 -9.14 3.86 3.90
N ASP A 337 -7.92 3.90 4.42
CA ASP A 337 -7.63 3.84 5.85
C ASP A 337 -7.56 5.23 6.50
N ILE A 338 -6.84 6.18 5.90
CA ILE A 338 -6.62 7.50 6.50
C ILE A 338 -7.82 8.44 6.37
N HIS A 339 -8.68 8.23 5.39
CA HIS A 339 -9.89 9.04 5.15
C HIS A 339 -11.11 8.20 4.76
N PRO A 340 -11.58 7.30 5.64
CA PRO A 340 -12.73 6.48 5.30
C PRO A 340 -14.03 7.31 5.30
N PRO A 341 -14.81 7.32 4.20
CA PRO A 341 -16.11 7.98 4.14
C PRO A 341 -17.24 7.11 4.70
N ARG A 342 -16.99 6.33 5.74
CA ARG A 342 -17.90 5.32 6.25
C ARG A 342 -18.26 5.56 7.71
N THR A 343 -19.42 5.04 8.09
CA THR A 343 -19.85 4.92 9.48
C THR A 343 -19.33 3.60 10.04
N ASP A 344 -18.51 3.68 11.07
CA ASP A 344 -18.07 2.50 11.81
C ASP A 344 -19.19 2.06 12.76
N SER A 345 -20.03 1.11 12.35
CA SER A 345 -21.00 0.50 13.26
C SER A 345 -20.41 -0.74 13.92
N GLU A 346 -20.64 -0.91 15.24
CA GLU A 346 -20.21 -2.11 15.98
C GLU A 346 -20.83 -3.41 15.39
N GLU A 347 -21.95 -3.30 14.69
CA GLU A 347 -22.64 -4.43 14.05
C GLU A 347 -21.83 -5.04 12.90
N ILE A 348 -21.16 -4.21 12.08
CA ILE A 348 -20.31 -4.67 10.98
C ILE A 348 -19.13 -5.49 11.52
N TYR A 349 -18.52 -5.05 12.62
CA TYR A 349 -17.37 -5.73 13.19
C TYR A 349 -17.71 -7.03 13.94
N SER A 350 -18.98 -7.23 14.30
CA SER A 350 -19.40 -8.46 14.95
C SER A 350 -19.48 -9.66 14.00
N GLU A 351 -19.48 -9.42 12.70
CA GLU A 351 -19.57 -10.44 11.68
C GLU A 351 -18.19 -10.70 11.05
N ASN A 352 -17.78 -11.96 10.94
CA ASN A 352 -16.51 -12.35 10.32
C ASN A 352 -16.52 -12.22 8.78
N TYR A 353 -17.55 -11.60 8.21
CA TYR A 353 -17.74 -11.51 6.77
C TYR A 353 -16.58 -10.79 6.06
N MET A 354 -16.07 -9.72 6.64
CA MET A 354 -14.96 -8.96 6.05
C MET A 354 -13.66 -9.78 6.02
N VAL A 355 -13.45 -10.61 7.02
CA VAL A 355 -12.30 -11.54 7.08
C VAL A 355 -12.40 -12.60 6.00
N GLU A 356 -13.62 -13.12 5.78
CA GLU A 356 -13.86 -14.19 4.79
C GLU A 356 -13.73 -13.70 3.34
N THR A 357 -14.05 -12.43 3.07
CA THR A 357 -14.00 -11.88 1.71
C THR A 357 -12.63 -11.31 1.31
N GLY A 358 -11.73 -11.09 2.27
CA GLY A 358 -10.41 -10.50 2.01
C GLY A 358 -10.43 -9.05 1.48
N LEU A 359 -11.57 -8.37 1.57
CA LEU A 359 -11.76 -7.03 0.97
C LEU A 359 -11.19 -5.88 1.80
N GLU A 360 -10.81 -6.15 3.04
CA GLU A 360 -10.31 -5.13 3.96
C GLU A 360 -8.80 -5.20 4.12
N ASN A 361 -8.17 -4.05 4.31
CA ASN A 361 -6.74 -3.94 4.55
C ASN A 361 -6.22 -4.88 5.66
N PRO A 362 -6.89 -5.04 6.82
CA PRO A 362 -6.44 -6.00 7.82
C PRO A 362 -6.39 -7.45 7.34
N SER A 363 -7.31 -7.87 6.47
CA SER A 363 -7.29 -9.23 5.88
C SER A 363 -6.09 -9.41 4.95
N ARG A 364 -5.78 -8.43 4.12
CA ARG A 364 -4.59 -8.42 3.25
C ARG A 364 -3.30 -8.42 4.08
N VAL A 365 -3.25 -7.62 5.15
CA VAL A 365 -2.13 -7.61 6.11
C VAL A 365 -1.97 -8.98 6.76
N SER A 366 -3.05 -9.67 7.11
CA SER A 366 -3.00 -11.02 7.69
C SER A 366 -2.32 -12.01 6.75
N THR A 367 -2.64 -11.98 5.45
CA THR A 367 -2.02 -12.86 4.45
C THR A 367 -0.55 -12.51 4.21
N PHE A 368 -0.20 -11.23 4.16
CA PHE A 368 1.18 -10.76 4.10
C PHE A 368 2.02 -11.26 5.29
N LEU A 369 1.52 -11.10 6.51
CA LEU A 369 2.23 -11.51 7.73
C LEU A 369 2.46 -13.03 7.80
N ALA A 370 1.60 -13.83 7.16
CA ALA A 370 1.70 -15.29 7.14
C ALA A 370 2.85 -15.78 6.24
N ASP A 371 3.15 -15.09 5.14
CA ASP A 371 4.17 -15.47 4.15
C ASP A 371 5.24 -14.38 3.94
N ILE A 372 5.54 -13.64 5.00
CA ILE A 372 6.34 -12.41 4.97
C ILE A 372 7.77 -12.58 4.43
N ASP A 373 8.32 -13.79 4.43
CA ASP A 373 9.62 -14.12 3.85
C ASP A 373 9.57 -14.35 2.34
N ARG A 374 8.37 -14.49 1.76
CA ARG A 374 8.15 -14.79 0.34
C ARG A 374 7.42 -13.69 -0.42
N VAL A 375 6.86 -12.72 0.28
CA VAL A 375 6.09 -11.63 -0.32
C VAL A 375 6.98 -10.43 -0.57
N CYS A 376 7.17 -10.09 -1.84
CA CYS A 376 7.82 -8.85 -2.25
C CYS A 376 6.81 -7.70 -2.17
N PHE A 377 6.80 -6.95 -1.07
CA PHE A 377 5.79 -5.92 -0.82
C PHE A 377 6.07 -4.56 -1.48
N LEU A 378 7.21 -4.37 -2.14
CA LEU A 378 7.53 -3.15 -2.89
C LEU A 378 8.14 -3.50 -4.25
N GLY A 379 7.55 -2.98 -5.32
CA GLY A 379 8.15 -3.02 -6.64
C GLY A 379 7.95 -4.29 -7.46
N CYS A 380 7.18 -5.27 -6.98
CA CYS A 380 6.95 -6.52 -7.66
C CYS A 380 5.56 -6.58 -8.31
N SER A 381 4.64 -7.35 -7.75
CA SER A 381 3.27 -7.47 -8.22
C SER A 381 2.31 -6.70 -7.32
N ALA A 382 1.03 -6.77 -7.58
CA ALA A 382 -0.02 -6.18 -6.77
C ALA A 382 -1.08 -7.23 -6.39
N GLY A 383 -0.66 -8.45 -6.05
CA GLY A 383 -1.51 -9.47 -5.47
C GLY A 383 -1.98 -9.10 -4.07
N LEU A 384 -2.92 -9.85 -3.50
CA LEU A 384 -3.51 -9.51 -2.19
C LEU A 384 -2.48 -9.43 -1.06
N GLN A 385 -1.46 -10.30 -1.09
CA GLN A 385 -0.39 -10.33 -0.09
C GLN A 385 0.53 -9.12 -0.25
N GLU A 386 0.95 -8.81 -1.47
CA GLU A 386 1.79 -7.67 -1.80
C GLU A 386 1.10 -6.36 -1.45
N ARG A 387 -0.18 -6.21 -1.77
CA ARG A 387 -0.99 -5.03 -1.38
C ARG A 387 -1.10 -4.91 0.14
N GLY A 388 -1.22 -6.03 0.87
CA GLY A 388 -1.21 -6.01 2.34
C GLY A 388 0.09 -5.47 2.92
N GLY A 389 1.22 -5.86 2.36
CA GLY A 389 2.55 -5.40 2.75
C GLY A 389 2.83 -3.96 2.32
N GLY A 390 2.53 -3.62 1.06
CA GLY A 390 2.75 -2.28 0.49
C GLY A 390 1.89 -1.21 1.16
N TYR A 391 0.59 -1.48 1.34
CA TYR A 391 -0.29 -0.63 2.14
C TYR A 391 0.27 -0.39 3.55
N LEU A 392 0.65 -1.46 4.26
CA LEU A 392 1.16 -1.35 5.63
C LEU A 392 2.47 -0.54 5.70
N PHE A 393 3.33 -0.68 4.69
CA PHE A 393 4.54 0.12 4.56
C PHE A 393 4.23 1.61 4.32
N LEU A 394 3.31 1.93 3.42
CA LEU A 394 2.89 3.32 3.18
C LEU A 394 2.22 3.92 4.42
N ARG A 395 1.42 3.13 5.14
CA ARG A 395 0.79 3.56 6.40
C ARG A 395 1.82 3.85 7.48
N TYR A 396 2.86 3.00 7.58
CA TYR A 396 4.01 3.24 8.46
C TYR A 396 4.78 4.50 8.06
N ALA A 397 5.10 4.67 6.77
CA ALA A 397 5.81 5.86 6.28
C ALA A 397 5.02 7.16 6.54
N TYR A 398 3.70 7.14 6.33
CA TYR A 398 2.78 8.23 6.66
C TYR A 398 2.91 8.64 8.14
N GLU A 399 2.94 7.69 9.07
CA GLU A 399 3.10 7.98 10.49
C GLU A 399 4.50 8.48 10.85
N MET A 400 5.55 7.95 10.20
CA MET A 400 6.92 8.45 10.40
C MET A 400 7.04 9.94 10.04
N ILE A 401 6.26 10.42 9.08
CA ILE A 401 6.15 11.83 8.74
C ILE A 401 5.38 12.58 9.84
N GLU A 402 4.25 12.06 10.32
CA GLU A 402 3.49 12.68 11.43
C GLU A 402 4.34 12.83 12.69
N PHE A 403 5.23 11.87 12.98
CA PHE A 403 6.17 11.93 14.09
C PHE A 403 7.39 12.84 13.83
N GLY A 404 7.49 13.46 12.64
CA GLY A 404 8.61 14.33 12.25
C GLY A 404 9.93 13.59 12.05
N ILE A 405 9.89 12.31 11.75
CA ILE A 405 11.06 11.47 11.41
C ILE A 405 11.36 11.58 9.92
N LEU A 406 10.33 11.58 9.09
CA LEU A 406 10.38 11.98 7.69
C LEU A 406 9.77 13.38 7.54
N GLU A 407 10.26 14.16 6.59
CA GLU A 407 9.81 15.54 6.44
C GLU A 407 8.49 15.62 5.66
N ASN A 408 7.59 16.49 6.14
CA ASN A 408 6.44 17.08 5.47
C ASN A 408 5.44 16.13 4.77
N LEU A 409 4.38 15.77 5.51
CA LEU A 409 3.31 14.89 5.06
C LEU A 409 2.59 15.37 3.79
N GLU A 410 2.28 16.66 3.73
CA GLU A 410 1.57 17.25 2.59
C GLU A 410 2.39 17.10 1.31
N GLU A 411 3.70 17.33 1.36
CA GLU A 411 4.58 17.10 0.22
C GLU A 411 4.70 15.61 -0.16
N PHE A 412 4.71 14.69 0.81
CA PHE A 412 4.79 13.25 0.53
C PHE A 412 3.64 12.78 -0.35
N LEU A 413 2.40 13.02 0.08
CA LEU A 413 1.21 12.57 -0.65
C LEU A 413 1.08 13.29 -2.01
N GLN A 414 1.37 14.59 -2.05
CA GLN A 414 1.37 15.34 -3.31
C GLN A 414 2.43 14.82 -4.28
N ARG A 415 3.65 14.50 -3.80
CA ARG A 415 4.72 13.97 -4.65
C ARG A 415 4.40 12.60 -5.22
N LEU A 416 3.65 11.76 -4.48
CA LEU A 416 3.23 10.46 -5.00
C LEU A 416 2.42 10.57 -6.31
N LEU A 417 1.64 11.65 -6.48
CA LEU A 417 0.79 11.81 -7.65
C LEU A 417 1.23 12.94 -8.61
N ASP A 418 1.85 14.00 -8.12
CA ASP A 418 2.27 15.15 -8.97
C ASP A 418 3.65 14.94 -9.63
N GLY A 419 4.37 13.88 -9.28
CA GLY A 419 5.68 13.54 -9.82
C GLY A 419 5.62 13.09 -11.28
N LYS A 420 6.82 13.05 -11.91
CA LYS A 420 7.03 12.44 -13.24
C LYS A 420 7.62 11.05 -13.16
N GLN A 421 8.02 10.66 -11.98
CA GLN A 421 8.54 9.35 -11.66
C GLN A 421 7.38 8.37 -11.47
N ILE A 422 7.67 7.08 -11.64
CA ILE A 422 6.75 5.97 -11.39
C ILE A 422 7.44 4.88 -10.57
N GLY A 423 6.66 4.07 -9.86
CA GLY A 423 7.12 2.93 -9.08
C GLY A 423 8.12 3.31 -7.99
N LEU A 424 9.18 2.51 -7.83
CA LEU A 424 10.18 2.73 -6.79
C LEU A 424 10.86 4.11 -6.88
N ASN A 425 11.04 4.68 -8.07
CA ASN A 425 11.61 6.00 -8.21
C ASN A 425 10.65 7.08 -7.70
N ASN A 426 9.34 6.92 -7.96
CA ASN A 426 8.32 7.81 -7.42
C ASN A 426 8.25 7.69 -5.89
N LEU A 427 8.21 6.47 -5.36
CA LEU A 427 8.20 6.24 -3.91
C LEU A 427 9.40 6.90 -3.22
N LYS A 428 10.62 6.70 -3.75
CA LYS A 428 11.85 7.33 -3.20
C LYS A 428 11.78 8.86 -3.29
N TYR A 429 11.33 9.39 -4.42
CA TYR A 429 11.17 10.82 -4.58
C TYR A 429 10.13 11.40 -3.61
N ALA A 430 9.01 10.71 -3.43
CA ALA A 430 7.97 11.14 -2.50
C ALA A 430 8.47 11.17 -1.04
N LEU A 431 9.18 10.11 -0.61
CA LEU A 431 9.69 9.97 0.76
C LEU A 431 10.88 10.88 1.07
N PHE A 432 11.81 11.03 0.12
CA PHE A 432 13.13 11.63 0.39
C PHE A 432 13.46 12.83 -0.51
N GLY A 433 12.60 13.17 -1.49
CA GLY A 433 12.89 14.19 -2.49
C GLY A 433 13.98 13.82 -3.49
N ASP A 434 14.39 12.54 -3.52
CA ASP A 434 15.48 12.03 -4.36
C ASP A 434 15.16 10.62 -4.88
N GLU A 435 15.02 10.48 -6.18
CA GLU A 435 14.73 9.20 -6.85
C GLU A 435 15.86 8.18 -6.75
N SER A 436 17.07 8.62 -6.39
CA SER A 436 18.27 7.78 -6.22
C SER A 436 18.52 7.35 -4.77
N ALA A 437 17.56 7.57 -3.86
CA ALA A 437 17.69 7.34 -2.42
C ALA A 437 17.55 5.84 -2.02
N ASP A 438 18.25 4.94 -2.72
CA ASP A 438 18.16 3.49 -2.47
C ASP A 438 18.57 3.10 -1.05
N GLN A 439 19.63 3.74 -0.51
CA GLN A 439 20.09 3.46 0.85
C GLN A 439 19.08 3.92 1.90
N ALA A 440 18.46 5.09 1.71
CA ALA A 440 17.45 5.62 2.63
C ALA A 440 16.18 4.74 2.63
N LEU A 441 15.75 4.27 1.45
CA LEU A 441 14.63 3.31 1.35
C LEU A 441 15.00 1.99 2.04
N SER A 442 16.19 1.46 1.80
CA SER A 442 16.69 0.25 2.48
C SER A 442 16.71 0.41 3.99
N ASP A 443 17.10 1.57 4.52
CA ASP A 443 17.11 1.87 5.96
C ASP A 443 15.69 1.93 6.52
N LEU A 444 14.76 2.56 5.81
CA LEU A 444 13.34 2.63 6.19
C LEU A 444 12.68 1.25 6.19
N VAL A 445 12.98 0.40 5.20
CA VAL A 445 12.51 -1.00 5.15
C VAL A 445 13.03 -1.81 6.34
N GLY A 446 14.27 -1.59 6.76
CA GLY A 446 14.83 -2.21 7.97
C GLY A 446 14.10 -1.79 9.25
N LEU A 447 13.74 -0.50 9.38
CA LEU A 447 12.94 0.01 10.51
C LEU A 447 11.50 -0.54 10.46
N PHE A 448 10.89 -0.59 9.29
CA PHE A 448 9.59 -1.20 9.10
C PHE A 448 9.56 -2.67 9.52
N ALA A 449 10.59 -3.43 9.16
CA ALA A 449 10.71 -4.83 9.58
C ALA A 449 10.79 -4.99 11.12
N LEU A 450 11.52 -4.12 11.81
CA LEU A 450 11.52 -4.06 13.27
C LEU A 450 10.13 -3.69 13.82
N THR A 451 9.47 -2.72 13.19
CA THR A 451 8.13 -2.29 13.58
C THR A 451 7.12 -3.43 13.47
N ILE A 452 7.14 -4.21 12.39
CA ILE A 452 6.27 -5.39 12.24
C ILE A 452 6.49 -6.39 13.38
N TYR A 453 7.72 -6.59 13.82
CA TYR A 453 7.99 -7.50 14.93
C TYR A 453 7.43 -6.98 16.26
N PHE A 454 7.56 -5.69 16.55
CA PHE A 454 7.16 -5.12 17.84
C PHE A 454 5.71 -4.65 17.90
N ALA A 455 5.11 -4.24 16.78
CA ALA A 455 3.77 -3.67 16.77
C ALA A 455 2.72 -4.63 17.35
N GLY A 456 2.07 -4.20 18.43
CA GLY A 456 1.10 -4.99 19.18
C GLY A 456 1.72 -6.03 20.12
N SER A 457 3.05 -6.06 20.29
CA SER A 457 3.69 -6.84 21.35
C SER A 457 3.78 -6.03 22.64
N ASP A 458 3.81 -6.72 23.78
CA ASP A 458 4.07 -6.09 25.08
C ASP A 458 5.59 -5.86 25.33
N GLU A 459 6.44 -6.20 24.37
CA GLU A 459 7.89 -6.22 24.52
C GLU A 459 8.52 -4.84 24.38
N LEU A 460 7.91 -3.94 23.60
CA LEU A 460 8.42 -2.59 23.35
C LEU A 460 7.27 -1.60 23.15
N SER A 461 7.27 -0.51 23.90
CA SER A 461 6.26 0.56 23.81
C SER A 461 6.84 1.86 23.25
N ASP A 462 7.68 1.78 22.22
CA ASP A 462 8.20 2.95 21.51
C ASP A 462 7.31 3.27 20.31
N PRO A 463 6.83 4.51 20.15
CA PRO A 463 6.05 4.92 18.97
C PRO A 463 6.73 4.63 17.63
N LEU A 464 8.06 4.60 17.60
CA LEU A 464 8.86 4.24 16.40
C LEU A 464 8.60 2.82 15.90
N PHE A 465 8.17 1.91 16.79
CA PHE A 465 7.93 0.49 16.53
C PHE A 465 6.45 0.13 16.71
N SER A 466 5.57 1.07 16.47
CA SER A 466 4.12 0.85 16.48
C SER A 466 3.51 1.44 15.21
N ILE A 467 2.31 0.99 14.89
CA ILE A 467 1.45 1.61 13.87
C ILE A 467 0.18 2.02 14.59
N LYS A 468 -0.10 3.32 14.62
CA LYS A 468 -1.22 3.89 15.36
C LYS A 468 -2.53 3.23 14.92
N GLY A 469 -3.24 2.68 15.89
CA GLY A 469 -4.51 2.04 15.66
C GLY A 469 -4.45 0.62 15.09
N ILE A 470 -3.31 0.15 14.59
CA ILE A 470 -3.17 -1.20 14.05
C ILE A 470 -2.43 -2.08 15.07
N ASN A 471 -3.11 -3.09 15.59
CA ASN A 471 -2.50 -4.10 16.43
C ASN A 471 -2.17 -5.34 15.60
N LEU A 472 -0.90 -5.53 15.26
CA LEU A 472 -0.48 -6.67 14.43
C LEU A 472 -0.53 -8.02 15.16
N ARG A 473 -0.86 -8.05 16.46
CA ARG A 473 -0.90 -9.27 17.31
C ARG A 473 -2.22 -9.43 18.06
N GLY A 474 -3.30 -8.99 17.48
CA GLY A 474 -4.60 -9.08 18.11
C GLY A 474 -5.72 -8.51 17.26
N ALA A 475 -6.93 -8.56 17.79
CA ALA A 475 -8.06 -7.83 17.23
C ALA A 475 -8.09 -6.43 17.85
N SER A 476 -8.25 -5.40 17.02
CA SER A 476 -8.53 -4.04 17.45
C SER A 476 -9.67 -3.46 16.63
N SER A 477 -10.24 -2.34 17.07
CA SER A 477 -11.26 -1.63 16.28
C SER A 477 -10.73 -1.27 14.89
N ASP A 478 -9.46 -0.88 14.82
CA ASP A 478 -8.83 -0.49 13.56
C ASP A 478 -8.52 -1.69 12.65
N ASN A 479 -8.39 -2.89 13.21
CA ASN A 479 -8.34 -4.14 12.45
C ASN A 479 -9.74 -4.62 12.02
N ARG A 480 -10.79 -3.89 12.32
CA ARG A 480 -12.18 -4.21 11.95
C ARG A 480 -12.58 -5.65 12.28
N GLY A 481 -12.23 -6.08 13.48
CA GLY A 481 -12.49 -7.44 13.96
C GLY A 481 -11.55 -8.51 13.43
N THR A 482 -10.68 -8.22 12.47
CA THR A 482 -9.69 -9.18 11.98
C THR A 482 -8.64 -9.44 13.04
N MET A 483 -8.43 -10.72 13.37
CA MET A 483 -7.37 -11.15 14.27
C MET A 483 -6.05 -11.23 13.49
N LEU A 484 -5.08 -10.39 13.84
CA LEU A 484 -3.73 -10.47 13.31
C LEU A 484 -2.84 -11.27 14.29
N ASN A 485 -2.03 -12.16 13.76
CA ASN A 485 -1.23 -13.09 14.56
C ASN A 485 0.27 -12.72 14.64
N GLY A 486 0.62 -11.51 14.19
CA GLY A 486 2.01 -11.10 14.02
C GLY A 486 2.66 -11.78 12.80
N PRO A 487 3.94 -11.45 12.54
CA PRO A 487 4.66 -12.05 11.43
C PRO A 487 4.94 -13.54 11.69
N ALA A 488 5.02 -14.31 10.61
CA ALA A 488 5.49 -15.70 10.67
C ALA A 488 6.92 -15.77 11.22
N VAL A 489 7.17 -16.70 12.14
CA VAL A 489 8.47 -16.90 12.80
C VAL A 489 8.99 -18.30 12.53
N ILE A 490 10.16 -18.40 11.92
CA ILE A 490 10.86 -19.65 11.65
C ILE A 490 11.62 -20.09 12.91
N SER A 491 11.38 -21.29 13.41
CA SER A 491 12.14 -21.83 14.56
C SER A 491 13.38 -22.59 14.08
N ALA A 492 14.58 -22.08 14.39
CA ALA A 492 15.84 -22.71 14.02
C ALA A 492 16.22 -23.80 15.04
N THR A 493 15.74 -25.02 14.81
CA THR A 493 16.04 -26.19 15.65
C THR A 493 17.15 -27.09 15.09
N GLN A 494 17.51 -26.91 13.82
CA GLN A 494 18.53 -27.66 13.11
C GLN A 494 19.41 -26.74 12.27
N PHE A 495 20.69 -27.05 12.14
CA PHE A 495 21.67 -26.32 11.32
C PHE A 495 22.37 -27.27 10.34
N PRO A 496 22.76 -26.82 9.15
CA PRO A 496 22.52 -25.46 8.62
C PRO A 496 21.02 -25.23 8.36
N LEU A 497 20.53 -24.02 8.68
CA LEU A 497 19.23 -23.54 8.24
C LEU A 497 19.42 -22.63 7.05
N THR A 498 18.75 -22.89 5.96
CA THR A 498 18.76 -22.02 4.77
C THR A 498 17.38 -21.42 4.57
N GLY A 499 17.32 -20.11 4.35
CA GLY A 499 16.10 -19.38 3.99
C GLY A 499 16.26 -18.69 2.63
N ILE A 500 15.12 -18.45 2.00
CA ILE A 500 15.00 -17.71 0.74
C ILE A 500 14.13 -16.49 1.03
N LEU A 501 14.53 -15.33 0.52
CA LEU A 501 13.78 -14.09 0.60
C LEU A 501 13.56 -13.54 -0.80
N GLU A 502 12.34 -13.08 -1.07
CA GLU A 502 12.06 -12.24 -2.22
C GLU A 502 12.66 -10.83 -2.05
N GLY A 503 12.66 -10.01 -3.08
CA GLY A 503 13.01 -8.60 -2.94
C GLY A 503 12.07 -7.91 -1.95
N PHE A 504 12.59 -7.04 -1.10
CA PHE A 504 11.81 -6.36 -0.06
C PHE A 504 10.93 -7.29 0.80
N SER A 505 11.46 -8.45 1.17
CA SER A 505 10.83 -9.36 2.14
C SER A 505 11.71 -9.56 3.37
N MET A 506 11.22 -10.23 4.40
CA MET A 506 11.94 -10.39 5.65
C MET A 506 11.64 -11.71 6.36
N ALA A 507 12.63 -12.28 7.04
CA ALA A 507 12.46 -13.48 7.86
C ALA A 507 12.78 -13.19 9.33
N TYR A 508 11.92 -13.68 10.21
CA TYR A 508 12.11 -13.69 11.65
C TYR A 508 12.49 -15.09 12.07
N VAL A 509 13.73 -15.28 12.50
CA VAL A 509 14.26 -16.59 12.86
C VAL A 509 14.50 -16.65 14.36
N LYS A 510 13.70 -17.46 15.06
CA LYS A 510 13.88 -17.74 16.47
C LYS A 510 15.04 -18.70 16.67
N VAL A 511 16.02 -18.28 17.44
CA VAL A 511 17.22 -19.07 17.79
C VAL A 511 17.32 -19.26 19.30
N SER A 512 17.75 -20.43 19.72
CA SER A 512 17.98 -20.75 21.12
C SER A 512 19.49 -20.74 21.42
N GLY A 513 19.92 -19.87 22.33
CA GLY A 513 21.31 -19.83 22.77
C GLY A 513 21.79 -21.17 23.37
N GLN A 514 20.88 -21.97 23.97
CA GLN A 514 21.20 -23.30 24.46
C GLN A 514 21.49 -24.30 23.32
N ASP A 515 20.67 -24.24 22.24
CA ASP A 515 20.85 -25.11 21.08
C ASP A 515 22.15 -24.76 20.34
N ILE A 516 22.47 -23.48 20.24
CA ILE A 516 23.74 -23.01 19.68
C ILE A 516 24.93 -23.45 20.54
N ALA A 517 24.83 -23.31 21.87
CA ALA A 517 25.88 -23.77 22.78
C ALA A 517 26.17 -25.26 22.62
N ASN A 518 25.14 -26.09 22.44
CA ASN A 518 25.24 -27.53 22.19
C ASN A 518 25.89 -27.88 20.85
N GLN A 519 25.95 -26.92 19.91
CA GLN A 519 26.47 -27.08 18.54
C GLN A 519 27.78 -26.34 18.28
N GLY A 520 28.49 -25.95 19.31
CA GLY A 520 29.80 -25.32 19.22
C GLY A 520 29.85 -23.88 19.73
N GLY A 521 28.71 -23.32 20.17
CA GLY A 521 28.63 -22.05 20.89
C GLY A 521 28.72 -20.80 20.01
N GLU A 522 28.73 -20.95 18.69
CA GLU A 522 28.80 -19.84 17.73
C GLU A 522 27.75 -20.02 16.64
N LEU A 523 27.04 -18.96 16.29
CA LEU A 523 26.11 -18.88 15.17
C LEU A 523 26.65 -17.93 14.13
N THR A 524 26.71 -18.35 12.88
CA THR A 524 27.13 -17.52 11.76
C THR A 524 25.96 -17.33 10.80
N LEU A 525 25.65 -16.09 10.44
CA LEU A 525 24.75 -15.72 9.36
C LEU A 525 25.59 -15.46 8.11
N GLU A 526 25.26 -16.15 7.03
CA GLU A 526 25.79 -15.90 5.68
C GLU A 526 24.63 -15.46 4.76
N VAL A 527 24.88 -14.49 3.88
CA VAL A 527 23.90 -13.96 2.92
C VAL A 527 24.47 -13.97 1.50
N SER A 528 23.60 -14.06 0.50
CA SER A 528 24.02 -14.12 -0.91
C SER A 528 24.72 -12.84 -1.40
N ASP A 529 24.30 -11.65 -0.92
CA ASP A 529 24.92 -10.36 -1.23
C ASP A 529 24.74 -9.38 -0.05
N SER A 530 25.81 -9.05 0.63
CA SER A 530 25.79 -8.17 1.82
C SER A 530 25.24 -6.76 1.56
N LYS A 531 25.25 -6.29 0.32
CA LYS A 531 24.74 -4.96 -0.04
C LYS A 531 23.20 -4.92 -0.12
N ARG A 532 22.57 -6.09 -0.23
CA ARG A 532 21.12 -6.26 -0.41
C ARG A 532 20.43 -6.72 0.86
N PHE A 533 21.18 -6.88 1.95
CA PHE A 533 20.65 -7.36 3.20
C PHE A 533 20.85 -6.39 4.35
N LYS A 534 19.88 -6.38 5.25
CA LYS A 534 20.03 -5.90 6.62
C LYS A 534 19.74 -7.04 7.58
N ALA A 535 20.41 -7.03 8.71
CA ALA A 535 20.17 -8.02 9.74
C ALA A 535 20.21 -7.38 11.13
N TYR A 536 19.35 -7.87 12.00
CA TYR A 536 19.24 -7.39 13.38
C TYR A 536 19.09 -8.59 14.32
N LEU A 537 19.68 -8.47 15.48
CA LEU A 537 19.47 -9.41 16.58
C LEU A 537 18.62 -8.73 17.64
N ILE A 538 17.55 -9.40 18.08
CA ILE A 538 16.62 -8.97 19.11
C ILE A 538 16.71 -9.98 20.26
N GLN A 539 17.14 -9.52 21.47
CA GLN A 539 17.37 -10.39 22.65
C GLN A 539 16.62 -9.92 23.88
#